data_893d129427da33efabf09ccac08ca4db
#
_entry.id   893d129427da33efabf09ccac08ca4db
#
_cell.length_a   1.000
_cell.length_b   1.000
_cell.length_c   1.000
_cell.angle_alpha   90.00
_cell.angle_beta   90.00
_cell.angle_gamma   90.00
#
_symmetry.space_group_name_H-M   'P 1'
#
loop_
_entity.id
_entity.type
_entity.pdbx_description
1 polymer ?
#
loop_
_entity_poly.entity_id
_entity_poly.type
_entity_poly.pdbx_seq_one_letter_code
_entity_poly.pdbx_strand_id
1 'polypeptide(L)'
;FDQTGIVLQAYLRDAYTHLQDIIELAKQRDVTMPVRLVKGAYWDAETVEAQAHSFNAPEFLNKEETDINFRCLIVEMLKSGEFIQLCLASHNFGDHAFCEVLRQKRFPNSPVIEHQCLHMTYEALSTALSKMGWATRNYMPVGSLLVGMAYLVRRIMENSSQVGVLTIMRSHKNNVAPA
;
A
#
# COMPACT_ATOMS: atom_id res chain seq x y z
N PHE A 1 9.30 -6.64 -21.85
CA PHE A 1 8.26 -6.27 -20.86
C PHE A 1 8.56 -6.77 -19.44
N ASP A 2 9.83 -6.96 -19.10
CA ASP A 2 10.29 -7.54 -17.82
C ASP A 2 10.11 -6.58 -16.65
N GLN A 3 9.80 -5.31 -16.91
CA GLN A 3 9.62 -4.24 -15.90
C GLN A 3 8.17 -3.79 -15.73
N THR A 4 7.22 -4.54 -16.28
CA THR A 4 5.80 -4.24 -16.13
C THR A 4 5.30 -4.81 -14.81
N GLY A 5 4.79 -3.94 -13.94
CA GLY A 5 4.19 -4.34 -12.65
C GLY A 5 2.68 -4.18 -12.65
N ILE A 6 2.05 -4.78 -11.66
CA ILE A 6 0.60 -4.70 -11.41
C ILE A 6 0.32 -4.13 -10.02
N VAL A 7 -0.87 -3.57 -9.80
CA VAL A 7 -1.31 -3.09 -8.49
C VAL A 7 -2.30 -4.07 -7.88
N LEU A 8 -2.10 -4.40 -6.60
CA LEU A 8 -3.00 -5.20 -5.78
C LEU A 8 -3.56 -4.34 -4.65
N GLN A 9 -4.87 -4.36 -4.48
CA GLN A 9 -5.58 -3.56 -3.48
C GLN A 9 -6.09 -4.46 -2.34
N ALA A 10 -5.55 -4.27 -1.13
CA ALA A 10 -5.84 -5.13 0.01
C ALA A 10 -7.25 -4.98 0.60
N TYR A 11 -7.95 -3.89 0.29
CA TYR A 11 -9.32 -3.70 0.78
C TYR A 11 -10.35 -4.57 0.03
N LEU A 12 -10.00 -5.13 -1.13
CA LEU A 12 -10.85 -6.07 -1.87
C LEU A 12 -10.86 -7.44 -1.19
N ARG A 13 -12.03 -8.03 -1.08
CA ARG A 13 -12.22 -9.35 -0.43
C ARG A 13 -11.56 -10.49 -1.18
N ASP A 14 -11.44 -10.35 -2.49
CA ASP A 14 -10.83 -11.33 -3.39
C ASP A 14 -9.34 -11.05 -3.68
N ALA A 15 -8.74 -10.05 -2.99
CA ALA A 15 -7.34 -9.68 -3.21
C ALA A 15 -6.36 -10.86 -3.05
N TYR A 16 -6.65 -11.81 -2.17
CA TYR A 16 -5.82 -13.00 -2.00
C TYR A 16 -5.88 -13.92 -3.24
N THR A 17 -7.08 -14.13 -3.79
CA THR A 17 -7.26 -14.90 -5.02
C THR A 17 -6.55 -14.24 -6.19
N HIS A 18 -6.69 -12.91 -6.34
CA HIS A 18 -5.96 -12.15 -7.36
C HIS A 18 -4.43 -12.29 -7.20
N LEU A 19 -3.93 -12.31 -5.97
CA LEU A 19 -2.50 -12.54 -5.75
C LEU A 19 -2.06 -13.92 -6.25
N GLN A 20 -2.85 -14.98 -6.01
CA GLN A 20 -2.55 -16.32 -6.50
C GLN A 20 -2.53 -16.37 -8.04
N ASP A 21 -3.48 -15.71 -8.70
CA ASP A 21 -3.51 -15.60 -10.16
C ASP A 21 -2.27 -14.86 -10.70
N ILE A 22 -1.82 -13.80 -10.02
CA ILE A 22 -0.61 -13.06 -10.39
C ILE A 22 0.64 -13.94 -10.21
N ILE A 23 0.74 -14.71 -9.12
CA ILE A 23 1.84 -15.62 -8.88
C ILE A 23 1.89 -16.69 -9.97
N GLU A 24 0.75 -17.25 -10.32
CA GLU A 24 0.67 -18.26 -11.37
C GLU A 24 1.07 -17.69 -12.74
N LEU A 25 0.62 -16.48 -13.07
CA LEU A 25 1.02 -15.76 -14.28
C LEU A 25 2.54 -15.52 -14.31
N ALA A 26 3.13 -15.13 -13.17
CA ALA A 26 4.56 -14.90 -13.06
C ALA A 26 5.37 -16.19 -13.29
N LYS A 27 4.90 -17.32 -12.73
CA LYS A 27 5.47 -18.64 -12.97
C LYS A 27 5.42 -19.04 -14.44
N GLN A 28 4.25 -18.89 -15.08
CA GLN A 28 4.10 -19.22 -16.50
C GLN A 28 4.99 -18.37 -17.41
N ARG A 29 5.32 -17.16 -17.00
CA ARG A 29 6.22 -16.25 -17.73
C ARG A 29 7.68 -16.41 -17.37
N ASP A 30 7.99 -17.18 -16.35
CA ASP A 30 9.34 -17.36 -15.79
C ASP A 30 10.04 -16.02 -15.50
N VAL A 31 9.32 -15.09 -14.84
CA VAL A 31 9.84 -13.77 -14.49
C VAL A 31 9.42 -13.38 -13.07
N THR A 32 10.26 -12.60 -12.40
CA THR A 32 9.86 -11.95 -11.14
C THR A 32 9.04 -10.70 -11.47
N MET A 33 7.75 -10.68 -11.09
CA MET A 33 6.85 -9.57 -11.36
C MET A 33 6.81 -8.57 -10.20
N PRO A 34 7.04 -7.28 -10.45
CA PRO A 34 6.80 -6.24 -9.45
C PRO A 34 5.30 -6.09 -9.17
N VAL A 35 4.89 -6.26 -7.93
CA VAL A 35 3.50 -6.10 -7.49
C VAL A 35 3.43 -4.99 -6.45
N ARG A 36 2.73 -3.91 -6.82
CA ARG A 36 2.48 -2.78 -5.93
C ARG A 36 1.31 -3.09 -5.01
N LEU A 37 1.59 -3.30 -3.73
CA LEU A 37 0.58 -3.53 -2.71
C LEU A 37 0.14 -2.20 -2.09
N VAL A 38 -1.15 -1.91 -2.17
CA VAL A 38 -1.81 -0.75 -1.54
C VAL A 38 -2.97 -1.21 -0.67
N LYS A 39 -3.40 -0.39 0.29
CA LYS A 39 -4.63 -0.71 1.07
C LYS A 39 -5.88 -0.56 0.21
N GLY A 40 -6.00 0.52 -0.54
CA GLY A 40 -7.12 0.89 -1.40
C GLY A 40 -7.51 2.34 -1.19
N ALA A 41 -8.10 2.98 -2.19
CA ALA A 41 -8.37 4.42 -2.18
C ALA A 41 -9.79 4.82 -2.61
N TYR A 42 -10.65 3.86 -2.94
CA TYR A 42 -11.96 4.12 -3.54
C TYR A 42 -13.12 3.56 -2.71
N TRP A 43 -12.88 3.29 -1.43
CA TRP A 43 -13.83 2.66 -0.52
C TRP A 43 -15.23 3.32 -0.56
N ASP A 44 -15.29 4.65 -0.42
CA ASP A 44 -16.57 5.38 -0.43
C ASP A 44 -17.31 5.24 -1.76
N ALA A 45 -16.56 5.34 -2.88
CA ALA A 45 -17.15 5.25 -4.22
C ALA A 45 -17.70 3.84 -4.49
N GLU A 46 -16.97 2.80 -4.14
CA GLU A 46 -17.37 1.41 -4.35
C GLU A 46 -18.55 1.03 -3.45
N THR A 47 -18.55 1.47 -2.18
CA THR A 47 -19.69 1.27 -1.28
C THR A 47 -20.97 1.94 -1.81
N VAL A 48 -20.88 3.18 -2.28
CA VAL A 48 -22.03 3.93 -2.83
C VAL A 48 -22.55 3.25 -4.11
N GLU A 49 -21.65 2.81 -5.00
CA GLU A 49 -22.03 2.11 -6.22
C GLU A 49 -22.69 0.77 -5.93
N ALA A 50 -22.15 0.01 -4.99
CA ALA A 50 -22.73 -1.26 -4.54
C ALA A 50 -24.15 -1.06 -4.00
N GLN A 51 -24.36 -0.03 -3.17
CA GLN A 51 -25.67 0.31 -2.63
C GLN A 51 -26.66 0.73 -3.73
N ALA A 52 -26.21 1.56 -4.68
CA ALA A 52 -27.05 2.03 -5.78
C ALA A 52 -27.53 0.90 -6.69
N HIS A 53 -26.74 -0.15 -6.86
CA HIS A 53 -27.04 -1.29 -7.73
C HIS A 53 -27.47 -2.54 -6.97
N SER A 54 -27.65 -2.48 -5.65
CA SER A 54 -28.09 -3.58 -4.79
C SER A 54 -27.23 -4.84 -4.88
N PHE A 55 -25.90 -4.69 -5.03
CA PHE A 55 -24.94 -5.79 -4.91
C PHE A 55 -24.08 -5.66 -3.65
N ASN A 56 -23.41 -6.75 -3.28
CA ASN A 56 -22.51 -6.73 -2.14
C ASN A 56 -21.26 -5.91 -2.47
N ALA A 57 -20.88 -5.01 -1.57
CA ALA A 57 -19.64 -4.25 -1.72
C ALA A 57 -18.44 -5.20 -1.91
N PRO A 58 -17.59 -4.98 -2.93
CA PRO A 58 -16.44 -5.85 -3.20
C PRO A 58 -15.34 -5.70 -2.15
N GLU A 59 -15.35 -4.59 -1.42
CA GLU A 59 -14.37 -4.27 -0.38
C GLU A 59 -14.79 -4.74 1.01
N PHE A 60 -13.82 -4.82 1.92
CA PHE A 60 -14.08 -4.96 3.35
C PHE A 60 -14.71 -3.68 3.88
N LEU A 61 -15.78 -3.82 4.66
CA LEU A 61 -16.47 -2.69 5.27
C LEU A 61 -15.77 -2.17 6.53
N ASN A 62 -14.87 -2.96 7.11
CA ASN A 62 -14.11 -2.60 8.28
C ASN A 62 -12.64 -2.39 7.92
N LYS A 63 -12.09 -1.26 8.36
CA LYS A 63 -10.67 -0.92 8.13
C LYS A 63 -9.71 -1.95 8.74
N GLU A 64 -10.07 -2.53 9.89
CA GLU A 64 -9.23 -3.54 10.56
C GLU A 64 -9.07 -4.80 9.70
N GLU A 65 -10.13 -5.22 9.01
CA GLU A 65 -10.09 -6.35 8.07
C GLU A 65 -9.14 -6.05 6.90
N THR A 66 -9.18 -4.83 6.36
CA THR A 66 -8.24 -4.38 5.34
C THR A 66 -6.79 -4.41 5.85
N ASP A 67 -6.54 -3.93 7.07
CA ASP A 67 -5.20 -3.91 7.66
C ASP A 67 -4.67 -5.33 7.93
N ILE A 68 -5.53 -6.27 8.34
CA ILE A 68 -5.19 -7.68 8.49
C ILE A 68 -4.87 -8.30 7.13
N ASN A 69 -5.76 -8.11 6.14
CA ASN A 69 -5.56 -8.63 4.80
C ASN A 69 -4.27 -8.10 4.15
N PHE A 70 -3.99 -6.80 4.33
CA PHE A 70 -2.75 -6.19 3.86
C PHE A 70 -1.50 -6.90 4.40
N ARG A 71 -1.49 -7.26 5.69
CA ARG A 71 -0.39 -7.99 6.31
C ARG A 71 -0.32 -9.45 5.83
N CYS A 72 -1.46 -10.11 5.63
CA CYS A 72 -1.51 -11.46 5.07
C CYS A 72 -0.93 -11.48 3.64
N LEU A 73 -1.29 -10.50 2.82
CA LEU A 73 -0.75 -10.35 1.46
C LEU A 73 0.76 -10.09 1.46
N ILE A 74 1.28 -9.27 2.39
CA ILE A 74 2.73 -9.07 2.55
C ILE A 74 3.44 -10.42 2.81
N VAL A 75 2.91 -11.23 3.74
CA VAL A 75 3.49 -12.53 4.06
C VAL A 75 3.52 -13.43 2.83
N GLU A 76 2.42 -13.51 2.09
CA GLU A 76 2.32 -14.37 0.92
C GLU A 76 3.22 -13.91 -0.23
N MET A 77 3.30 -12.61 -0.46
CA MET A 77 4.22 -12.04 -1.47
C MET A 77 5.69 -12.32 -1.13
N LEU A 78 6.08 -12.20 0.15
CA LEU A 78 7.43 -12.50 0.59
C LEU A 78 7.76 -14.01 0.48
N LYS A 79 6.80 -14.89 0.73
CA LYS A 79 6.96 -16.34 0.47
C LYS A 79 7.19 -16.64 -1.01
N SER A 80 6.49 -15.91 -1.87
CA SER A 80 6.53 -16.06 -3.31
C SER A 80 7.63 -15.21 -3.98
N GLY A 81 8.66 -14.84 -3.23
CA GLY A 81 9.71 -13.90 -3.66
C GLY A 81 10.50 -14.33 -4.91
N GLU A 82 10.46 -15.60 -5.30
CA GLU A 82 11.01 -16.07 -6.57
C GLU A 82 10.27 -15.47 -7.77
N PHE A 83 8.95 -15.30 -7.64
CA PHE A 83 8.07 -14.83 -8.73
C PHE A 83 7.52 -13.43 -8.51
N ILE A 84 7.55 -12.92 -7.27
CA ILE A 84 6.96 -11.64 -6.89
C ILE A 84 8.00 -10.74 -6.23
N GLN A 85 8.15 -9.54 -6.77
CA GLN A 85 8.84 -8.45 -6.08
C GLN A 85 7.81 -7.55 -5.39
N LEU A 86 7.85 -7.50 -4.07
CA LEU A 86 6.94 -6.64 -3.30
C LEU A 86 7.34 -5.17 -3.45
N CYS A 87 6.40 -4.36 -3.97
CA CYS A 87 6.46 -2.90 -3.98
C CYS A 87 5.45 -2.39 -2.94
N LEU A 88 5.91 -2.06 -1.74
CA LEU A 88 5.05 -1.67 -0.62
C LEU A 88 4.70 -0.19 -0.68
N ALA A 89 3.43 0.13 -0.92
CA ALA A 89 2.94 1.50 -0.96
C ALA A 89 2.05 1.79 0.26
N SER A 90 2.61 2.44 1.26
CA SER A 90 1.93 2.84 2.48
C SER A 90 2.47 4.17 2.99
N HIS A 91 1.64 4.90 3.74
CA HIS A 91 2.06 6.09 4.48
C HIS A 91 2.30 5.81 5.98
N ASN A 92 2.13 4.55 6.38
CA ASN A 92 2.37 4.12 7.75
C ASN A 92 3.77 3.53 7.87
N PHE A 93 4.66 4.21 8.61
CA PHE A 93 6.01 3.72 8.88
C PHE A 93 6.02 2.31 9.48
N GLY A 94 5.03 2.00 10.33
CA GLY A 94 4.90 0.66 10.93
C GLY A 94 4.72 -0.45 9.90
N ASP A 95 4.03 -0.20 8.78
CA ASP A 95 3.90 -1.18 7.69
C ASP A 95 5.25 -1.43 7.01
N HIS A 96 6.02 -0.37 6.74
CA HIS A 96 7.35 -0.48 6.15
C HIS A 96 8.33 -1.24 7.06
N ALA A 97 8.35 -0.89 8.35
CA ALA A 97 9.20 -1.55 9.34
C ALA A 97 8.81 -3.03 9.52
N PHE A 98 7.52 -3.33 9.64
CA PHE A 98 7.01 -4.69 9.74
C PHE A 98 7.45 -5.53 8.54
N CYS A 99 7.27 -5.01 7.35
CA CYS A 99 7.57 -5.71 6.11
C CYS A 99 9.07 -6.03 5.99
N GLU A 100 9.94 -5.06 6.28
CA GLU A 100 11.39 -5.25 6.18
C GLU A 100 11.92 -6.19 7.27
N VAL A 101 11.45 -6.06 8.51
CA VAL A 101 11.81 -6.99 9.59
C VAL A 101 11.36 -8.40 9.27
N LEU A 102 10.17 -8.57 8.73
CA LEU A 102 9.65 -9.88 8.33
C LEU A 102 10.50 -10.49 7.21
N ARG A 103 10.83 -9.70 6.17
CA ARG A 103 11.71 -10.12 5.09
C ARG A 103 13.06 -10.62 5.63
N GLN A 104 13.73 -9.79 6.43
CA GLN A 104 15.06 -10.11 6.95
C GLN A 104 15.05 -11.33 7.87
N LYS A 105 14.02 -11.49 8.70
CA LYS A 105 13.97 -12.55 9.73
C LYS A 105 13.41 -13.87 9.22
N ARG A 106 12.47 -13.85 8.28
CA ARG A 106 11.71 -15.02 7.85
C ARG A 106 11.89 -15.36 6.38
N PHE A 107 12.17 -14.37 5.53
CA PHE A 107 12.26 -14.53 4.08
C PHE A 107 13.52 -13.86 3.50
N PRO A 108 14.72 -14.23 3.99
CA PRO A 108 15.98 -13.56 3.59
C PRO A 108 16.30 -13.71 2.09
N ASN A 109 15.73 -14.71 1.44
CA ASN A 109 15.91 -14.97 0.01
C ASN A 109 14.90 -14.21 -0.88
N SER A 110 13.91 -13.54 -0.30
CA SER A 110 13.00 -12.68 -1.07
C SER A 110 13.74 -11.47 -1.63
N PRO A 111 13.34 -10.98 -2.80
CA PRO A 111 13.89 -9.75 -3.36
C PRO A 111 13.80 -8.57 -2.39
N VAL A 112 14.65 -7.58 -2.61
CA VAL A 112 14.59 -6.32 -1.86
C VAL A 112 13.23 -5.67 -2.08
N ILE A 113 12.59 -5.27 -0.97
CA ILE A 113 11.31 -4.56 -1.02
C ILE A 113 11.54 -3.16 -1.60
N GLU A 114 10.69 -2.77 -2.54
CA GLU A 114 10.62 -1.38 -2.98
C GLU A 114 9.58 -0.64 -2.14
N HIS A 115 10.04 0.30 -1.33
CA HIS A 115 9.19 1.14 -0.49
C HIS A 115 8.68 2.34 -1.30
N GLN A 116 7.36 2.46 -1.47
CA GLN A 116 6.77 3.50 -2.30
C GLN A 116 6.03 4.53 -1.45
N CYS A 117 6.31 5.80 -1.71
CA CYS A 117 5.70 6.95 -1.05
C CYS A 117 5.13 7.94 -2.08
N LEU A 118 4.25 8.84 -1.63
CA LEU A 118 3.77 9.95 -2.44
C LEU A 118 4.67 11.16 -2.28
N HIS A 119 5.08 11.74 -3.40
CA HIS A 119 5.78 13.02 -3.43
C HIS A 119 4.92 14.13 -2.82
N MET A 120 5.54 15.05 -2.11
CA MET A 120 4.95 16.21 -1.42
C MET A 120 3.97 15.89 -0.28
N THR A 121 3.63 14.63 -0.03
CA THR A 121 2.71 14.27 1.06
C THR A 121 3.45 13.70 2.27
N TYR A 122 4.47 12.88 2.04
CA TYR A 122 5.22 12.17 3.07
C TYR A 122 6.73 12.15 2.81
N GLU A 123 7.30 13.31 2.48
CA GLU A 123 8.74 13.43 2.17
C GLU A 123 9.63 13.04 3.36
N ALA A 124 9.20 13.34 4.59
CA ALA A 124 9.93 12.93 5.78
C ALA A 124 10.03 11.41 5.88
N LEU A 125 8.95 10.68 5.54
CA LEU A 125 8.96 9.22 5.53
C LEU A 125 9.90 8.71 4.44
N SER A 126 9.73 9.15 3.20
CA SER A 126 10.58 8.68 2.08
C SER A 126 12.06 9.00 2.30
N THR A 127 12.37 10.17 2.87
CA THR A 127 13.73 10.55 3.25
C THR A 127 14.29 9.64 4.33
N ALA A 128 13.49 9.31 5.35
CA ALA A 128 13.90 8.41 6.43
C ALA A 128 14.19 7.00 5.90
N LEU A 129 13.30 6.44 5.07
CA LEU A 129 13.48 5.12 4.45
C LEU A 129 14.75 5.08 3.59
N SER A 130 14.97 6.10 2.76
CA SER A 130 16.16 6.22 1.93
C SER A 130 17.45 6.33 2.76
N LYS A 131 17.43 7.10 3.87
CA LYS A 131 18.58 7.20 4.80
C LYS A 131 18.90 5.89 5.51
N MET A 132 17.90 5.01 5.68
CA MET A 132 18.08 3.65 6.21
C MET A 132 18.68 2.70 5.15
N GLY A 133 18.91 3.15 3.92
CA GLY A 133 19.44 2.35 2.83
C GLY A 133 18.38 1.46 2.15
N TRP A 134 17.09 1.70 2.40
CA TRP A 134 16.01 0.94 1.79
C TRP A 134 15.68 1.47 0.39
N ALA A 135 15.38 0.56 -0.55
CA ALA A 135 15.00 0.93 -1.91
C ALA A 135 13.69 1.72 -1.87
N THR A 136 13.75 3.01 -2.19
CA THR A 136 12.62 3.93 -2.04
C THR A 136 12.28 4.58 -3.37
N ARG A 137 10.98 4.61 -3.70
CA ARG A 137 10.45 5.28 -4.90
C ARG A 137 9.34 6.25 -4.51
N ASN A 138 9.41 7.48 -5.03
CA ASN A 138 8.36 8.47 -4.87
C ASN A 138 7.48 8.51 -6.13
N TYR A 139 6.18 8.31 -5.95
CA TYR A 139 5.21 8.54 -7.00
C TYR A 139 4.93 10.04 -7.11
N MET A 140 5.11 10.58 -8.30
CA MET A 140 4.87 11.99 -8.58
C MET A 140 3.99 12.11 -9.83
N PRO A 141 2.77 12.69 -9.72
CA PRO A 141 1.95 12.99 -10.88
C PRO A 141 2.59 14.11 -11.71
N VAL A 142 2.62 13.92 -13.02
CA VAL A 142 3.10 14.92 -13.99
C VAL A 142 1.97 15.19 -14.98
N GLY A 143 1.63 16.47 -15.17
CA GLY A 143 0.57 16.85 -16.10
C GLY A 143 -0.01 18.22 -15.81
N SER A 144 -1.15 18.54 -16.44
CA SER A 144 -1.86 19.79 -16.18
C SER A 144 -2.46 19.83 -14.76
N LEU A 145 -2.57 21.01 -14.19
CA LEU A 145 -3.12 21.21 -12.84
C LEU A 145 -4.51 20.60 -12.67
N LEU A 146 -5.39 20.69 -13.67
CA LEU A 146 -6.75 20.13 -13.64
C LEU A 146 -6.76 18.61 -13.46
N VAL A 147 -5.87 17.89 -14.15
CA VAL A 147 -5.73 16.43 -14.02
C VAL A 147 -5.11 16.08 -12.68
N GLY A 148 -4.10 16.85 -12.25
CA GLY A 148 -3.44 16.69 -10.95
C GLY A 148 -4.35 16.99 -9.76
N MET A 149 -5.29 17.94 -9.89
CA MET A 149 -6.22 18.34 -8.81
C MET A 149 -7.13 17.17 -8.38
N ALA A 150 -7.72 16.42 -9.30
CA ALA A 150 -8.56 15.29 -8.97
C ALA A 150 -7.78 14.20 -8.19
N TYR A 151 -6.52 14.00 -8.53
CA TYR A 151 -5.62 13.12 -7.80
C TYR A 151 -5.32 13.65 -6.39
N LEU A 152 -4.96 14.93 -6.25
CA LEU A 152 -4.62 15.56 -4.98
C LEU A 152 -5.82 15.58 -4.01
N VAL A 153 -7.01 15.90 -4.51
CA VAL A 153 -8.24 15.93 -3.69
C VAL A 153 -8.50 14.55 -3.08
N ARG A 154 -8.42 13.47 -3.87
CA ARG A 154 -8.58 12.11 -3.33
C ARG A 154 -7.54 11.78 -2.25
N ARG A 155 -6.28 12.23 -2.41
CA ARG A 155 -5.23 12.01 -1.40
C ARG A 155 -5.47 12.83 -0.14
N ILE A 156 -5.95 14.06 -0.26
CA ILE A 156 -6.31 14.90 0.89
C ILE A 156 -7.49 14.28 1.66
N MET A 157 -8.51 13.80 0.96
CA MET A 157 -9.67 13.13 1.56
C MET A 157 -9.25 11.85 2.31
N GLU A 158 -8.44 11.00 1.70
CA GLU A 158 -7.89 9.79 2.32
C GLU A 158 -7.07 10.11 3.58
N ASN A 159 -6.27 11.18 3.56
CA ASN A 159 -5.44 11.59 4.69
C ASN A 159 -6.22 12.35 5.78
N SER A 160 -7.38 12.91 5.45
CA SER A 160 -8.25 13.63 6.40
C SER A 160 -9.17 12.68 7.19
N SER A 161 -9.28 11.42 6.78
CA SER A 161 -10.00 10.43 7.57
C SER A 161 -9.39 10.30 8.97
N GLN A 162 -10.24 10.15 9.99
CA GLN A 162 -9.87 10.23 11.43
C GLN A 162 -8.79 9.22 11.89
N VAL A 163 -8.30 8.37 11.00
CA VAL A 163 -7.34 7.31 11.28
C VAL A 163 -5.97 7.57 10.63
N GLY A 164 -5.76 8.76 10.03
CA GLY A 164 -4.47 9.13 9.44
C GLY A 164 -3.38 9.29 10.51
N VAL A 165 -2.15 8.87 10.19
CA VAL A 165 -0.97 9.01 11.07
C VAL A 165 -0.81 10.44 11.61
N LEU A 166 -1.20 11.45 10.82
CA LEU A 166 -1.20 12.85 11.24
C LEU A 166 -2.18 13.14 12.38
N THR A 167 -3.32 12.46 12.41
CA THR A 167 -4.32 12.61 13.49
C THR A 167 -3.79 11.96 14.78
N ILE A 168 -3.14 10.81 14.66
CA ILE A 168 -2.49 10.13 15.81
C ILE A 168 -1.34 10.99 16.34
N MET A 169 -0.50 11.54 15.46
CA MET A 169 0.60 12.43 15.88
C MET A 169 0.10 13.72 16.51
N ARG A 170 -1.02 14.29 16.04
CA ARG A 170 -1.64 15.48 16.65
C ARG A 170 -2.26 15.17 18.00
N SER A 171 -2.91 14.01 18.17
CA SER A 171 -3.47 13.60 19.46
C SER A 171 -2.38 13.36 20.52
N HIS A 172 -1.25 12.76 20.13
CA HIS A 172 -0.10 12.61 21.03
C HIS A 172 0.53 13.94 21.43
N LYS A 173 0.58 14.93 20.53
CA LYS A 173 1.12 16.27 20.83
C LYS A 173 0.26 17.06 21.81
N ASN A 174 -1.05 16.81 21.81
CA ASN A 174 -2.00 17.46 22.72
C ASN A 174 -2.07 16.80 24.11
N ASN A 175 -1.49 15.60 24.28
CA ASN A 175 -1.47 14.87 25.56
C ASN A 175 -0.15 15.03 26.33
N VAL A 176 0.81 15.78 25.78
CA VAL A 176 2.00 16.18 26.55
C VAL A 176 1.65 17.48 27.27
N ALA A 177 1.09 17.38 28.48
CA ALA A 177 0.98 18.52 29.38
C ALA A 177 2.37 19.09 29.65
N PRO A 178 2.54 20.43 29.62
CA PRO A 178 3.79 21.02 30.04
C PRO A 178 3.99 20.73 31.54
N ALA A 179 5.20 20.25 31.87
CA ALA A 179 5.66 20.14 33.23
C ALA A 179 5.89 21.52 33.83
#